data_1330978f1a332b0fffa0b26e2e149b79
#
_entry.id   1330978f1a332b0fffa0b26e2e149b79
#
_cell.length_a   1.000
_cell.length_b   1.000
_cell.length_c   1.000
_cell.angle_alpha   90.00
_cell.angle_beta   90.00
_cell.angle_gamma   90.00
#
_symmetry.space_group_name_H-M   'P 1'
#
loop_
_entity.id
_entity.type
_entity.pdbx_description
1 polymer ?
#
loop_
_entity_poly.entity_id
_entity_poly.type
_entity_poly.pdbx_seq_one_letter_code
_entity_poly.pdbx_strand_id
1 'polypeptide(L)'
;ASLALYGIRGANGVVLIKTKRGYVGKPIITFDYEFKMGTPHRLPEFVDGYTYAQAMNEGLKNDGITTPRYSQRELDAFHNQTYPEFYPNVDWMDEALRDHSFGNNANLSIRGGGDIVQYFTQLNYLNDKGILQPTEANEGYSTQFKYSKLNFLTNLDIKLGNTTKLQLNMRGNFAEDNRPYTTTADIFDMLYKVPSGAMPIKTSNGRWGATSIYGSNPIAMISDTGYERGQNRNLYADLSFVQDLSFITEGLSATARLGFDNEARYWERNQHKYATEQVTMGWDGAANSYKKLTEETALDFSSSIKDVVRRLTVNAQVNYDRTWGTDHKLNATVLYSMDKMTKRGQNAGRAFMDIVGQAHYTYKNRYLLDFALSGSASSILNPDDRWGIFPSVGAGWILSEESAFKADWLNMLKLRASYGIAGRADYGVQLFRGSYSGGGSYYFGETPASIGGMKESRLAVDGLTYEKSHKLNAGIDFVAWNRLSLSVDGYYDHRTDILVDGDGALSSVLGISAPDVNNGIVKWLPTGTIR
;
A
#
# COMPACT_ATOMS: atom_id res chain seq x y z
N ALA A 1 -4.74 22.18 17.44
CA ALA A 1 -4.16 21.61 18.66
C ALA A 1 -4.13 20.09 18.66
N SER A 2 -5.21 19.38 18.31
CA SER A 2 -5.27 17.90 18.35
C SER A 2 -4.20 17.19 17.52
N LEU A 3 -3.74 17.76 16.42
CA LEU A 3 -2.68 17.18 15.59
C LEU A 3 -1.29 17.24 16.23
N ALA A 4 -1.08 18.14 17.18
CA ALA A 4 0.21 18.30 17.87
C ALA A 4 0.65 17.03 18.61
N LEU A 5 -0.29 16.23 19.15
CA LEU A 5 0.02 14.94 19.79
C LEU A 5 0.69 13.92 18.88
N TYR A 6 0.60 14.11 17.57
CA TYR A 6 1.21 13.21 16.58
C TYR A 6 2.53 13.75 16.02
N GLY A 7 3.03 14.88 16.56
CA GLY A 7 4.28 15.51 16.19
C GLY A 7 4.35 15.80 14.68
N ILE A 8 5.54 15.73 14.13
CA ILE A 8 5.78 15.97 12.69
C ILE A 8 5.08 14.98 11.75
N ARG A 9 4.61 13.83 12.24
CA ARG A 9 3.87 12.85 11.45
C ARG A 9 2.39 13.25 11.25
N GLY A 10 1.88 14.17 12.06
CA GLY A 10 0.51 14.67 11.99
C GLY A 10 0.27 15.82 11.00
N ALA A 11 1.31 16.35 10.34
CA ALA A 11 1.21 17.56 9.50
C ALA A 11 0.19 17.47 8.35
N ASN A 12 0.00 16.28 7.78
CA ASN A 12 -0.96 16.02 6.68
C ASN A 12 -2.29 15.40 7.16
N GLY A 13 -2.54 15.39 8.47
CA GLY A 13 -3.71 14.77 9.08
C GLY A 13 -3.42 13.39 9.66
N VAL A 14 -4.34 12.90 10.48
CA VAL A 14 -4.26 11.61 11.15
C VAL A 14 -5.58 10.87 11.02
N VAL A 15 -5.52 9.60 10.64
CA VAL A 15 -6.65 8.67 10.66
C VAL A 15 -6.54 7.80 11.90
N LEU A 16 -7.46 7.97 12.85
CA LEU A 16 -7.49 7.18 14.08
C LEU A 16 -8.50 6.04 13.98
N ILE A 17 -8.00 4.80 14.01
CA ILE A 17 -8.84 3.59 14.00
C ILE A 17 -8.91 3.02 15.41
N LYS A 18 -10.14 2.97 15.96
CA LYS A 18 -10.42 2.32 17.24
C LYS A 18 -11.04 0.95 16.99
N THR A 19 -10.37 -0.10 17.41
CA THR A 19 -10.90 -1.47 17.32
C THR A 19 -11.87 -1.76 18.46
N LYS A 20 -12.75 -2.76 18.25
CA LYS A 20 -13.66 -3.25 19.31
C LYS A 20 -12.85 -3.77 20.50
N ARG A 21 -13.38 -3.57 21.71
CA ARG A 21 -12.78 -4.08 22.96
C ARG A 21 -13.76 -4.97 23.69
N GLY A 22 -13.28 -5.67 24.71
CA GLY A 22 -14.10 -6.42 25.65
C GLY A 22 -15.09 -5.56 26.40
N TYR A 23 -15.98 -6.20 27.15
CA TYR A 23 -16.92 -5.59 28.08
C TYR A 23 -17.23 -6.58 29.20
N VAL A 24 -17.75 -6.09 30.32
CA VAL A 24 -18.19 -6.94 31.41
C VAL A 24 -19.51 -7.59 31.02
N GLY A 25 -19.55 -8.90 30.88
CA GLY A 25 -20.73 -9.65 30.48
C GLY A 25 -20.42 -11.02 29.91
N LYS A 26 -21.49 -11.78 29.62
CA LYS A 26 -21.36 -13.11 28.99
C LYS A 26 -20.71 -12.99 27.62
N PRO A 27 -19.92 -13.99 27.22
CA PRO A 27 -19.32 -14.00 25.88
C PRO A 27 -20.38 -13.93 24.78
N ILE A 28 -20.14 -13.02 23.81
CA ILE A 28 -20.90 -12.97 22.55
C ILE A 28 -19.97 -13.52 21.47
N ILE A 29 -20.43 -14.55 20.79
CA ILE A 29 -19.75 -15.16 19.65
C ILE A 29 -20.51 -14.74 18.39
N THR A 30 -19.78 -14.21 17.41
CA THR A 30 -20.33 -13.85 16.11
C THR A 30 -19.55 -14.58 15.02
N PHE A 31 -20.27 -15.24 14.14
CA PHE A 31 -19.69 -15.90 12.97
C PHE A 31 -20.39 -15.37 11.72
N ASP A 32 -19.60 -14.85 10.79
CA ASP A 32 -20.03 -14.36 9.49
C ASP A 32 -19.31 -15.16 8.40
N TYR A 33 -20.06 -15.60 7.41
CA TYR A 33 -19.49 -16.27 6.25
C TYR A 33 -20.03 -15.63 4.97
N GLU A 34 -19.11 -15.33 4.06
CA GLU A 34 -19.40 -14.73 2.77
C GLU A 34 -18.81 -15.62 1.66
N PHE A 35 -19.64 -16.06 0.75
CA PHE A 35 -19.20 -16.66 -0.50
C PHE A 35 -19.23 -15.60 -1.61
N LYS A 36 -18.17 -15.56 -2.40
CA LYS A 36 -18.02 -14.62 -3.51
C LYS A 36 -17.90 -15.37 -4.82
N MET A 37 -18.62 -14.90 -5.82
CA MET A 37 -18.48 -15.32 -7.21
C MET A 37 -18.25 -14.07 -8.05
N GLY A 38 -17.18 -14.04 -8.80
CA GLY A 38 -16.84 -12.97 -9.74
C GLY A 38 -16.95 -13.46 -11.18
N THR A 39 -17.51 -12.64 -12.04
CA THR A 39 -17.57 -12.91 -13.49
C THR A 39 -16.90 -11.75 -14.21
N PRO A 40 -16.05 -11.99 -15.22
CA PRO A 40 -15.51 -10.94 -16.07
C PRO A 40 -16.66 -10.13 -16.69
N HIS A 41 -16.65 -8.82 -16.50
CA HIS A 41 -17.72 -7.96 -16.99
C HIS A 41 -17.71 -7.86 -18.52
N ARG A 42 -16.51 -7.82 -19.10
CA ARG A 42 -16.31 -7.71 -20.55
C ARG A 42 -14.97 -8.30 -20.95
N LEU A 43 -15.00 -9.24 -21.86
CA LEU A 43 -13.82 -9.77 -22.55
C LEU A 43 -13.90 -9.36 -24.02
N PRO A 44 -12.78 -9.14 -24.72
CA PRO A 44 -12.77 -8.90 -26.15
C PRO A 44 -13.13 -10.20 -26.88
N GLU A 45 -13.86 -10.07 -27.98
CA GLU A 45 -14.14 -11.15 -28.89
C GLU A 45 -13.13 -11.08 -30.05
N PHE A 46 -12.57 -12.21 -30.42
CA PHE A 46 -11.61 -12.32 -31.54
C PHE A 46 -12.24 -13.11 -32.68
N VAL A 47 -11.80 -12.78 -33.89
CA VAL A 47 -12.22 -13.51 -35.07
C VAL A 47 -11.54 -14.87 -35.13
N ASP A 48 -12.21 -15.84 -35.76
CA ASP A 48 -11.68 -17.17 -36.00
C ASP A 48 -10.50 -17.17 -37.01
N GLY A 49 -9.80 -18.30 -37.10
CA GLY A 49 -8.62 -18.44 -37.96
C GLY A 49 -8.94 -18.23 -39.45
N TYR A 50 -10.12 -18.66 -39.92
CA TYR A 50 -10.55 -18.46 -41.29
C TYR A 50 -10.82 -16.99 -41.62
N THR A 51 -11.62 -16.33 -40.78
CA THR A 51 -11.93 -14.90 -40.94
C THR A 51 -10.66 -14.05 -40.88
N TYR A 52 -9.75 -14.36 -39.95
CA TYR A 52 -8.43 -13.70 -39.86
C TYR A 52 -7.62 -13.88 -41.18
N ALA A 53 -7.53 -15.11 -41.69
CA ALA A 53 -6.76 -15.40 -42.92
C ALA A 53 -7.34 -14.67 -44.15
N GLN A 54 -8.68 -14.61 -44.28
CA GLN A 54 -9.34 -13.83 -45.31
C GLN A 54 -9.05 -12.33 -45.19
N ALA A 55 -9.18 -11.77 -43.98
CA ALA A 55 -8.91 -10.36 -43.73
C ALA A 55 -7.45 -9.98 -44.02
N MET A 56 -6.50 -10.87 -43.72
CA MET A 56 -5.09 -10.67 -44.08
C MET A 56 -4.86 -10.63 -45.58
N ASN A 57 -5.49 -11.53 -46.35
CA ASN A 57 -5.39 -11.52 -47.80
C ASN A 57 -6.03 -10.26 -48.39
N GLU A 58 -7.18 -9.82 -47.90
CA GLU A 58 -7.85 -8.60 -48.37
C GLU A 58 -7.02 -7.35 -48.02
N GLY A 59 -6.42 -7.29 -46.82
CA GLY A 59 -5.50 -6.22 -46.44
C GLY A 59 -4.31 -6.10 -47.40
N LEU A 60 -3.64 -7.21 -47.68
CA LEU A 60 -2.53 -7.24 -48.65
C LEU A 60 -2.95 -6.77 -50.04
N LYS A 61 -4.13 -7.20 -50.50
CA LYS A 61 -4.68 -6.76 -51.77
C LYS A 61 -4.94 -5.24 -51.82
N ASN A 62 -5.44 -4.68 -50.73
CA ASN A 62 -5.65 -3.23 -50.57
C ASN A 62 -4.33 -2.45 -50.57
N ASP A 63 -3.25 -3.05 -50.06
CA ASP A 63 -1.88 -2.52 -50.12
C ASP A 63 -1.21 -2.71 -51.51
N GLY A 64 -1.93 -3.25 -52.49
CA GLY A 64 -1.44 -3.50 -53.85
C GLY A 64 -0.59 -4.75 -54.01
N ILE A 65 -0.53 -5.62 -53.00
CA ILE A 65 0.20 -6.90 -53.04
C ILE A 65 -0.70 -7.96 -53.66
N THR A 66 -0.30 -8.46 -54.85
CA THR A 66 -1.11 -9.42 -55.62
C THR A 66 -0.97 -10.87 -55.15
N THR A 67 0.11 -11.22 -54.47
CA THR A 67 0.33 -12.56 -53.94
C THR A 67 -0.33 -12.67 -52.57
N PRO A 68 -1.38 -13.49 -52.41
CA PRO A 68 -2.03 -13.68 -51.12
C PRO A 68 -1.09 -14.38 -50.14
N ARG A 69 -1.21 -14.07 -48.87
CA ARG A 69 -0.47 -14.76 -47.80
C ARG A 69 -0.96 -16.19 -47.58
N TYR A 70 -2.28 -16.38 -47.71
CA TYR A 70 -2.93 -17.69 -47.59
C TYR A 70 -3.53 -18.08 -48.93
N SER A 71 -3.10 -19.24 -49.46
CA SER A 71 -3.68 -19.82 -50.68
C SER A 71 -5.13 -20.25 -50.44
N GLN A 72 -5.89 -20.49 -51.54
CA GLN A 72 -7.26 -20.99 -51.43
C GLN A 72 -7.31 -22.34 -50.67
N ARG A 73 -6.34 -23.22 -50.88
CA ARG A 73 -6.23 -24.51 -50.22
C ARG A 73 -6.05 -24.35 -48.67
N GLU A 74 -5.30 -23.36 -48.25
CA GLU A 74 -5.10 -23.04 -46.82
C GLU A 74 -6.37 -22.40 -46.22
N LEU A 75 -7.04 -21.52 -46.95
CA LEU A 75 -8.35 -20.98 -46.55
C LEU A 75 -9.38 -22.11 -46.38
N ASP A 76 -9.44 -23.06 -47.31
CA ASP A 76 -10.33 -24.21 -47.25
C ASP A 76 -9.98 -25.12 -46.04
N ALA A 77 -8.69 -25.27 -45.72
CA ALA A 77 -8.23 -26.02 -44.55
C ALA A 77 -8.64 -25.34 -43.23
N PHE A 78 -8.54 -24.01 -43.13
CA PHE A 78 -9.04 -23.24 -41.98
C PHE A 78 -10.56 -23.35 -41.87
N HIS A 79 -11.30 -23.18 -42.96
CA HIS A 79 -12.76 -23.21 -42.97
C HIS A 79 -13.32 -24.57 -42.53
N ASN A 80 -12.76 -25.64 -43.10
CA ASN A 80 -13.24 -27.01 -42.89
C ASN A 80 -12.59 -27.69 -41.69
N GLN A 81 -11.61 -27.04 -41.02
CA GLN A 81 -10.80 -27.60 -39.95
C GLN A 81 -10.21 -28.99 -40.29
N THR A 82 -9.78 -29.17 -41.51
CA THR A 82 -9.33 -30.47 -42.04
C THR A 82 -8.00 -30.89 -41.41
N TYR A 83 -7.15 -29.91 -41.12
CA TYR A 83 -5.80 -30.13 -40.55
C TYR A 83 -5.57 -29.19 -39.35
N PRO A 84 -6.26 -29.43 -38.18
CA PRO A 84 -6.30 -28.47 -37.08
C PRO A 84 -4.95 -28.23 -36.39
N GLU A 85 -3.98 -29.12 -36.53
CA GLU A 85 -2.62 -28.90 -36.06
C GLU A 85 -1.87 -27.84 -36.89
N PHE A 86 -2.09 -27.80 -38.21
CA PHE A 86 -1.38 -26.92 -39.13
C PHE A 86 -2.16 -25.64 -39.42
N TYR A 87 -3.49 -25.73 -39.41
CA TYR A 87 -4.45 -24.64 -39.62
C TYR A 87 -5.42 -24.58 -38.42
N PRO A 88 -4.91 -24.19 -37.24
CA PRO A 88 -5.69 -24.21 -36.00
C PRO A 88 -6.75 -23.10 -35.97
N ASN A 89 -7.74 -23.30 -35.13
CA ASN A 89 -8.72 -22.30 -34.78
C ASN A 89 -8.89 -22.31 -33.25
N VAL A 90 -8.02 -21.58 -32.56
CA VAL A 90 -7.97 -21.56 -31.07
C VAL A 90 -8.61 -20.27 -30.58
N ASP A 91 -9.64 -20.39 -29.77
CA ASP A 91 -10.11 -19.28 -28.93
C ASP A 91 -9.23 -19.19 -27.68
N TRP A 92 -8.21 -18.33 -27.78
CA TRP A 92 -7.23 -18.16 -26.71
C TRP A 92 -7.85 -17.65 -25.40
N MET A 93 -8.97 -16.89 -25.47
CA MET A 93 -9.63 -16.38 -24.28
C MET A 93 -10.41 -17.47 -23.54
N ASP A 94 -11.15 -18.29 -24.28
CA ASP A 94 -11.91 -19.42 -23.73
C ASP A 94 -10.98 -20.47 -23.12
N GLU A 95 -9.87 -20.79 -23.80
CA GLU A 95 -8.87 -21.74 -23.33
C GLU A 95 -8.08 -21.23 -22.11
N ALA A 96 -7.90 -19.92 -21.99
CA ALA A 96 -7.11 -19.31 -20.93
C ALA A 96 -7.91 -18.96 -19.69
N LEU A 97 -9.22 -18.68 -19.79
CA LEU A 97 -10.01 -18.08 -18.74
C LEU A 97 -11.24 -18.93 -18.40
N ARG A 98 -11.58 -18.96 -17.13
CA ARG A 98 -12.84 -19.52 -16.61
C ARG A 98 -13.90 -18.42 -16.57
N ASP A 99 -15.15 -18.81 -16.73
CA ASP A 99 -16.29 -17.90 -16.64
C ASP A 99 -16.42 -17.25 -15.25
N HIS A 100 -15.97 -17.94 -14.21
CA HIS A 100 -16.15 -17.50 -12.83
C HIS A 100 -14.90 -17.68 -11.98
N SER A 101 -14.67 -16.69 -11.13
CA SER A 101 -13.77 -16.80 -9.98
C SER A 101 -14.57 -17.04 -8.69
N PHE A 102 -13.96 -17.68 -7.70
CA PHE A 102 -14.61 -17.99 -6.43
C PHE A 102 -13.76 -17.55 -5.26
N GLY A 103 -14.44 -16.99 -4.25
CA GLY A 103 -13.82 -16.58 -3.01
C GLY A 103 -14.66 -16.93 -1.80
N ASN A 104 -14.00 -17.04 -0.65
CA ASN A 104 -14.64 -17.29 0.64
C ASN A 104 -14.06 -16.35 1.68
N ASN A 105 -14.90 -15.83 2.54
CA ASN A 105 -14.49 -14.99 3.66
C ASN A 105 -15.24 -15.45 4.92
N ALA A 106 -14.52 -16.03 5.87
CA ALA A 106 -15.07 -16.48 7.15
C ALA A 106 -14.53 -15.60 8.27
N ASN A 107 -15.39 -15.08 9.11
CA ASN A 107 -15.05 -14.21 10.23
C ASN A 107 -15.67 -14.74 11.51
N LEU A 108 -14.83 -15.04 12.50
CA LEU A 108 -15.24 -15.46 13.84
C LEU A 108 -14.76 -14.41 14.84
N SER A 109 -15.65 -13.88 15.66
CA SER A 109 -15.28 -13.00 16.76
C SER A 109 -15.91 -13.44 18.07
N ILE A 110 -15.17 -13.25 19.16
CA ILE A 110 -15.58 -13.53 20.52
C ILE A 110 -15.31 -12.29 21.37
N ARG A 111 -16.32 -11.80 22.07
CA ARG A 111 -16.25 -10.61 22.89
C ARG A 111 -16.93 -10.84 24.24
N GLY A 112 -16.26 -10.49 25.33
CA GLY A 112 -16.82 -10.64 26.69
C GLY A 112 -15.80 -10.30 27.77
N GLY A 113 -16.06 -10.77 28.97
CA GLY A 113 -15.15 -10.67 30.11
C GLY A 113 -15.86 -10.46 31.43
N GLY A 114 -15.06 -10.39 32.47
CA GLY A 114 -15.45 -10.04 33.83
C GLY A 114 -14.87 -8.70 34.28
N ASP A 115 -14.94 -8.46 35.56
CA ASP A 115 -14.41 -7.21 36.17
C ASP A 115 -12.90 -7.09 36.06
N ILE A 116 -12.18 -8.23 36.06
CA ILE A 116 -10.71 -8.26 36.04
C ILE A 116 -10.18 -8.31 34.59
N VAL A 117 -10.76 -9.17 33.75
CA VAL A 117 -10.30 -9.37 32.38
C VAL A 117 -11.44 -9.19 31.40
N GLN A 118 -11.25 -8.31 30.43
CA GLN A 118 -12.16 -8.10 29.30
C GLN A 118 -11.38 -8.37 28.01
N TYR A 119 -12.04 -9.02 27.05
CA TYR A 119 -11.39 -9.43 25.82
C TYR A 119 -12.26 -9.25 24.60
N PHE A 120 -11.62 -9.01 23.48
CA PHE A 120 -12.15 -9.12 22.13
C PHE A 120 -11.14 -9.85 21.26
N THR A 121 -11.52 -10.96 20.68
CA THR A 121 -10.68 -11.72 19.75
C THR A 121 -11.45 -11.95 18.46
N GLN A 122 -10.75 -11.80 17.34
CA GLN A 122 -11.27 -12.01 15.99
C GLN A 122 -10.28 -12.82 15.16
N LEU A 123 -10.80 -13.81 14.45
CA LEU A 123 -10.12 -14.55 13.40
C LEU A 123 -10.89 -14.35 12.10
N ASN A 124 -10.18 -14.01 11.03
CA ASN A 124 -10.77 -13.85 9.72
C ASN A 124 -9.92 -14.60 8.69
N TYR A 125 -10.54 -15.50 7.96
CA TYR A 125 -9.92 -16.24 6.87
C TYR A 125 -10.53 -15.86 5.54
N LEU A 126 -9.70 -15.38 4.62
CA LEU A 126 -10.04 -15.02 3.25
C LEU A 126 -9.31 -15.97 2.30
N ASN A 127 -10.02 -16.46 1.29
CA ASN A 127 -9.46 -17.24 0.19
C ASN A 127 -10.12 -16.82 -1.12
N ASP A 128 -9.33 -16.36 -2.08
CA ASP A 128 -9.78 -15.99 -3.41
C ASP A 128 -8.99 -16.76 -4.46
N LYS A 129 -9.69 -17.24 -5.51
CA LYS A 129 -9.10 -17.89 -6.68
C LYS A 129 -9.34 -17.03 -7.91
N GLY A 130 -8.33 -16.92 -8.77
CA GLY A 130 -8.43 -16.21 -10.04
C GLY A 130 -9.19 -17.00 -11.11
N ILE A 131 -9.28 -16.40 -12.29
CA ILE A 131 -10.00 -16.95 -13.45
C ILE A 131 -9.10 -17.68 -14.46
N LEU A 132 -7.79 -17.78 -14.21
CA LEU A 132 -6.89 -18.46 -15.15
C LEU A 132 -7.18 -19.97 -15.23
N GLN A 133 -7.06 -20.51 -16.43
CA GLN A 133 -7.19 -21.93 -16.78
C GLN A 133 -6.36 -22.19 -18.04
N PRO A 134 -5.72 -23.34 -18.19
CA PRO A 134 -5.45 -24.39 -17.19
C PRO A 134 -4.38 -23.96 -16.19
N THR A 135 -4.38 -24.57 -15.00
CA THR A 135 -3.48 -24.17 -13.90
C THR A 135 -2.66 -25.31 -13.31
N GLU A 136 -2.72 -26.47 -13.94
CA GLU A 136 -1.94 -27.64 -13.54
C GLU A 136 -0.86 -27.93 -14.58
N ALA A 137 0.36 -28.07 -14.13
CA ALA A 137 1.50 -28.46 -14.96
C ALA A 137 1.76 -29.95 -14.88
N ASN A 138 2.47 -30.48 -15.88
CA ASN A 138 2.84 -31.89 -15.96
C ASN A 138 3.66 -32.39 -14.74
N GLU A 139 4.35 -31.48 -14.06
CA GLU A 139 5.14 -31.77 -12.84
C GLU A 139 4.31 -31.68 -11.54
N GLY A 140 2.99 -31.51 -11.62
CA GLY A 140 2.07 -31.55 -10.49
C GLY A 140 2.02 -30.28 -9.63
N TYR A 141 2.67 -29.19 -10.02
CA TYR A 141 2.49 -27.90 -9.36
C TYR A 141 1.30 -27.13 -9.93
N SER A 142 0.68 -26.28 -9.12
CA SER A 142 -0.41 -25.43 -9.54
C SER A 142 0.07 -24.01 -9.80
N THR A 143 -0.29 -23.46 -10.94
CA THR A 143 -0.10 -22.05 -11.32
C THR A 143 -1.34 -21.21 -11.08
N GLN A 144 -2.40 -21.79 -10.46
CA GLN A 144 -3.64 -21.07 -10.17
C GLN A 144 -3.34 -19.78 -9.39
N PHE A 145 -3.87 -18.68 -9.88
CA PHE A 145 -3.88 -17.43 -9.13
C PHE A 145 -4.74 -17.60 -7.89
N LYS A 146 -4.10 -17.74 -6.73
CA LYS A 146 -4.74 -18.00 -5.45
C LYS A 146 -4.19 -17.05 -4.42
N TYR A 147 -5.07 -16.37 -3.69
CA TYR A 147 -4.73 -15.57 -2.54
C TYR A 147 -5.43 -16.12 -1.31
N SER A 148 -4.69 -16.38 -0.25
CA SER A 148 -5.26 -16.76 1.03
C SER A 148 -4.68 -15.89 2.14
N LYS A 149 -5.50 -15.50 3.10
CA LYS A 149 -5.10 -14.63 4.21
C LYS A 149 -5.81 -15.02 5.49
N LEU A 150 -5.03 -15.27 6.53
CA LEU A 150 -5.53 -15.40 7.89
C LEU A 150 -5.19 -14.11 8.65
N ASN A 151 -6.19 -13.39 9.12
CA ASN A 151 -6.03 -12.26 10.02
C ASN A 151 -6.42 -12.67 11.43
N PHE A 152 -5.70 -12.18 12.41
CA PHE A 152 -6.09 -12.27 13.81
C PHE A 152 -5.98 -10.90 14.48
N LEU A 153 -6.86 -10.66 15.43
CA LEU A 153 -6.86 -9.48 16.29
C LEU A 153 -7.31 -9.91 17.69
N THR A 154 -6.55 -9.50 18.70
CA THR A 154 -6.88 -9.73 20.11
C THR A 154 -6.62 -8.47 20.91
N ASN A 155 -7.63 -8.00 21.63
CA ASN A 155 -7.54 -6.91 22.58
C ASN A 155 -7.87 -7.46 23.96
N LEU A 156 -6.95 -7.32 24.92
CA LEU A 156 -7.12 -7.69 26.31
C LEU A 156 -7.00 -6.45 27.18
N ASP A 157 -7.96 -6.26 28.08
CA ASP A 157 -7.92 -5.26 29.14
C ASP A 157 -7.90 -6.00 30.46
N ILE A 158 -6.85 -5.82 31.26
CA ILE A 158 -6.63 -6.50 32.54
C ILE A 158 -6.49 -5.45 33.64
N LYS A 159 -7.36 -5.51 34.63
CA LYS A 159 -7.26 -4.70 35.85
C LYS A 159 -6.35 -5.41 36.85
N LEU A 160 -5.19 -4.81 37.17
CA LEU A 160 -4.22 -5.32 38.15
C LEU A 160 -4.47 -4.77 39.55
N GLY A 161 -5.65 -4.24 39.81
CA GLY A 161 -6.08 -3.63 41.04
C GLY A 161 -7.04 -2.48 40.75
N ASN A 162 -7.23 -1.59 41.72
CA ASN A 162 -8.18 -0.48 41.57
C ASN A 162 -7.61 0.69 40.75
N THR A 163 -6.29 0.83 40.69
CA THR A 163 -5.62 1.99 40.08
C THR A 163 -4.81 1.64 38.83
N THR A 164 -4.59 0.35 38.58
CA THR A 164 -3.68 -0.11 37.52
C THR A 164 -4.42 -0.93 36.48
N LYS A 165 -4.20 -0.59 35.21
CA LYS A 165 -4.75 -1.32 34.06
C LYS A 165 -3.64 -1.66 33.07
N LEU A 166 -3.61 -2.93 32.65
CA LEU A 166 -2.77 -3.41 31.57
C LEU A 166 -3.63 -3.64 30.33
N GLN A 167 -3.18 -3.16 29.18
CA GLN A 167 -3.86 -3.35 27.89
C GLN A 167 -2.88 -4.00 26.92
N LEU A 168 -3.25 -5.16 26.41
CA LEU A 168 -2.52 -5.83 25.34
C LEU A 168 -3.36 -5.84 24.07
N ASN A 169 -2.82 -5.27 23.01
CA ASN A 169 -3.43 -5.31 21.69
C ASN A 169 -2.47 -6.05 20.75
N MET A 170 -2.94 -7.12 20.16
CA MET A 170 -2.19 -7.89 19.18
C MET A 170 -3.01 -8.03 17.90
N ARG A 171 -2.39 -7.82 16.77
CA ARG A 171 -2.97 -8.11 15.46
C ARG A 171 -1.89 -8.61 14.52
N GLY A 172 -2.29 -9.42 13.60
CA GLY A 172 -1.35 -9.87 12.57
C GLY A 172 -2.08 -10.51 11.42
N ASN A 173 -1.30 -10.82 10.40
CA ASN A 173 -1.80 -11.61 9.29
C ASN A 173 -0.70 -12.51 8.71
N PHE A 174 -1.15 -13.65 8.22
CA PHE A 174 -0.41 -14.52 7.34
C PHE A 174 -1.15 -14.51 6.01
N ALA A 175 -0.49 -14.04 4.96
CA ALA A 175 -1.05 -14.08 3.63
C ALA A 175 -0.12 -14.84 2.69
N GLU A 176 -0.70 -15.62 1.79
CA GLU A 176 -0.01 -16.35 0.75
C GLU A 176 -0.69 -16.06 -0.58
N ASP A 177 0.10 -15.72 -1.58
CA ASP A 177 -0.31 -15.60 -2.97
C ASP A 177 0.50 -16.58 -3.82
N ASN A 178 -0.19 -17.30 -4.68
CA ASN A 178 0.38 -18.18 -5.69
C ASN A 178 -0.05 -17.69 -7.07
N ARG A 179 0.85 -17.74 -8.05
CA ARG A 179 0.57 -17.29 -9.40
C ARG A 179 1.51 -17.95 -10.42
N PRO A 180 1.20 -17.91 -11.74
CA PRO A 180 2.16 -18.29 -12.76
C PRO A 180 3.47 -17.51 -12.60
N TYR A 181 4.58 -18.09 -13.01
CA TYR A 181 5.86 -17.36 -13.05
C TYR A 181 5.81 -16.20 -14.04
N THR A 182 5.15 -16.39 -15.20
CA THR A 182 4.90 -15.31 -16.16
C THR A 182 3.92 -14.29 -15.58
N THR A 183 4.20 -13.01 -15.78
CA THR A 183 3.34 -11.96 -15.24
C THR A 183 1.97 -11.96 -15.90
N THR A 184 0.94 -11.54 -15.18
CA THR A 184 -0.42 -11.40 -15.73
C THR A 184 -0.45 -10.45 -16.92
N ALA A 185 0.34 -9.38 -16.90
CA ALA A 185 0.43 -8.45 -18.03
C ALA A 185 0.95 -9.11 -19.29
N ASP A 186 2.01 -9.92 -19.19
CA ASP A 186 2.60 -10.62 -20.32
C ASP A 186 1.65 -11.71 -20.87
N ILE A 187 0.92 -12.42 -19.97
CA ILE A 187 -0.09 -13.40 -20.37
C ILE A 187 -1.19 -12.73 -21.20
N PHE A 188 -1.78 -11.65 -20.69
CA PHE A 188 -2.85 -10.94 -21.39
C PHE A 188 -2.34 -10.26 -22.68
N ASP A 189 -1.13 -9.73 -22.69
CA ASP A 189 -0.50 -9.20 -23.91
C ASP A 189 -0.42 -10.25 -25.01
N MET A 190 -0.05 -11.49 -24.68
CA MET A 190 -0.03 -12.60 -25.64
C MET A 190 -1.43 -13.05 -26.05
N LEU A 191 -2.38 -13.14 -25.12
CA LEU A 191 -3.77 -13.47 -25.42
C LEU A 191 -4.40 -12.49 -26.42
N TYR A 192 -4.03 -11.21 -26.37
CA TYR A 192 -4.52 -10.18 -27.28
C TYR A 192 -3.78 -10.15 -28.62
N LYS A 193 -2.55 -10.61 -28.70
CA LYS A 193 -1.70 -10.51 -29.90
C LYS A 193 -1.74 -11.73 -30.79
N VAL A 194 -1.96 -12.92 -30.20
CA VAL A 194 -1.88 -14.17 -30.97
C VAL A 194 -3.20 -14.44 -31.69
N PRO A 195 -3.23 -14.44 -33.06
CA PRO A 195 -4.43 -14.79 -33.81
C PRO A 195 -4.85 -16.24 -33.57
N SER A 196 -6.15 -16.52 -33.69
CA SER A 196 -6.73 -17.88 -33.54
C SER A 196 -6.10 -18.92 -34.43
N GLY A 197 -5.67 -18.52 -35.64
CA GLY A 197 -5.04 -19.40 -36.63
C GLY A 197 -3.51 -19.46 -36.58
N ALA A 198 -2.85 -18.84 -35.57
CA ALA A 198 -1.40 -18.70 -35.62
C ALA A 198 -0.63 -19.99 -35.29
N MET A 199 -1.11 -20.78 -34.34
CA MET A 199 -0.46 -22.00 -33.85
C MET A 199 -1.45 -22.87 -33.05
N PRO A 200 -1.24 -24.21 -33.00
CA PRO A 200 -2.02 -25.09 -32.13
C PRO A 200 -1.64 -24.88 -30.68
N ILE A 201 -2.48 -25.29 -29.72
CA ILE A 201 -2.13 -25.33 -28.29
C ILE A 201 -0.94 -26.28 -28.11
N LYS A 202 -1.08 -27.53 -28.59
CA LYS A 202 0.00 -28.53 -28.60
C LYS A 202 0.09 -29.20 -29.97
N THR A 203 1.31 -29.58 -30.32
CA THR A 203 1.58 -30.38 -31.53
C THR A 203 1.37 -31.87 -31.25
N SER A 204 1.30 -32.69 -32.29
CA SER A 204 1.24 -34.16 -32.15
C SER A 204 2.46 -34.74 -31.41
N ASN A 205 3.57 -34.03 -31.37
CA ASN A 205 4.77 -34.40 -30.61
C ASN A 205 4.67 -34.05 -29.12
N GLY A 206 3.54 -33.48 -28.65
CA GLY A 206 3.32 -33.08 -27.25
C GLY A 206 3.97 -31.76 -26.87
N ARG A 207 4.64 -31.06 -27.79
CA ARG A 207 5.25 -29.75 -27.59
C ARG A 207 4.21 -28.62 -27.70
N TRP A 208 4.47 -27.51 -27.08
CA TRP A 208 3.62 -26.33 -27.22
C TRP A 208 3.81 -25.71 -28.61
N GLY A 209 2.70 -25.37 -29.26
CA GLY A 209 2.74 -24.69 -30.54
C GLY A 209 3.37 -23.30 -30.42
N ALA A 210 4.21 -22.93 -31.38
CA ALA A 210 4.80 -21.60 -31.49
C ALA A 210 5.15 -21.30 -32.96
N THR A 211 5.46 -20.04 -33.25
CA THR A 211 5.94 -19.60 -34.56
C THR A 211 7.18 -18.71 -34.40
N SER A 212 7.86 -18.42 -35.51
CA SER A 212 8.97 -17.46 -35.47
C SER A 212 8.53 -16.03 -35.10
N ILE A 213 7.24 -15.70 -35.25
CA ILE A 213 6.66 -14.39 -34.87
C ILE A 213 6.14 -14.44 -33.43
N TYR A 214 5.47 -15.52 -33.06
CA TYR A 214 4.89 -15.75 -31.74
C TYR A 214 5.64 -16.91 -31.07
N GLY A 215 6.77 -16.59 -30.44
CA GLY A 215 7.66 -17.59 -29.85
C GLY A 215 7.16 -18.20 -28.55
N SER A 216 6.11 -17.66 -27.96
CA SER A 216 5.48 -18.13 -26.72
C SER A 216 4.05 -18.55 -26.96
N ASN A 217 3.62 -19.62 -26.27
CA ASN A 217 2.24 -20.10 -26.32
C ASN A 217 1.47 -19.53 -25.11
N PRO A 218 0.31 -18.86 -25.31
CA PRO A 218 -0.45 -18.23 -24.21
C PRO A 218 -0.82 -19.22 -23.09
N ILE A 219 -1.22 -20.45 -23.46
CA ILE A 219 -1.64 -21.47 -22.49
C ILE A 219 -0.43 -22.04 -21.72
N ALA A 220 0.71 -22.21 -22.40
CA ALA A 220 1.95 -22.58 -21.75
C ALA A 220 2.44 -21.50 -20.77
N MET A 221 2.26 -20.23 -21.13
CA MET A 221 2.61 -19.11 -20.23
C MET A 221 1.80 -19.13 -18.91
N ILE A 222 0.58 -19.65 -18.94
CA ILE A 222 -0.25 -19.82 -17.75
C ILE A 222 0.16 -21.07 -16.96
N SER A 223 0.37 -22.20 -17.63
CA SER A 223 0.45 -23.52 -16.98
C SER A 223 1.87 -24.07 -16.84
N ASP A 224 2.82 -23.68 -17.70
CA ASP A 224 4.08 -24.42 -17.87
C ASP A 224 5.36 -23.55 -17.79
N THR A 225 5.26 -22.33 -17.27
CA THR A 225 6.43 -21.47 -17.01
C THR A 225 6.95 -21.58 -15.56
N GLY A 226 6.34 -22.43 -14.76
CA GLY A 226 6.58 -22.49 -13.33
C GLY A 226 5.64 -21.58 -12.54
N TYR A 227 5.97 -21.32 -11.29
CA TYR A 227 5.12 -20.54 -10.39
C TYR A 227 5.92 -19.62 -9.46
N GLU A 228 5.26 -18.56 -8.98
CA GLU A 228 5.73 -17.73 -7.90
C GLU A 228 4.81 -17.86 -6.69
N ARG A 229 5.41 -17.95 -5.49
CA ARG A 229 4.70 -17.93 -4.22
C ARG A 229 5.18 -16.79 -3.36
N GLY A 230 4.27 -15.87 -3.03
CA GLY A 230 4.50 -14.78 -2.10
C GLY A 230 3.97 -15.10 -0.72
N GLN A 231 4.68 -14.73 0.34
CA GLN A 231 4.23 -14.87 1.72
C GLN A 231 4.44 -13.57 2.46
N ASN A 232 3.37 -13.04 3.07
CA ASN A 232 3.44 -11.90 3.97
C ASN A 232 3.17 -12.38 5.40
N ARG A 233 4.04 -12.00 6.34
CA ARG A 233 3.94 -12.35 7.76
C ARG A 233 4.08 -11.07 8.57
N ASN A 234 2.96 -10.55 9.05
CA ASN A 234 2.93 -9.30 9.77
C ASN A 234 2.42 -9.53 11.20
N LEU A 235 3.10 -8.93 12.15
CA LEU A 235 2.74 -8.94 13.56
C LEU A 235 2.85 -7.52 14.10
N TYR A 236 1.81 -7.07 14.78
CA TYR A 236 1.73 -5.79 15.47
C TYR A 236 1.29 -6.06 16.91
N ALA A 237 2.08 -5.63 17.87
CA ALA A 237 1.80 -5.82 19.29
C ALA A 237 1.99 -4.52 20.05
N ASP A 238 1.00 -4.14 20.84
CA ASP A 238 1.04 -2.99 21.73
C ASP A 238 0.74 -3.43 23.16
N LEU A 239 1.61 -3.08 24.08
CA LEU A 239 1.42 -3.21 25.51
C LEU A 239 1.32 -1.83 26.13
N SER A 240 0.21 -1.55 26.81
CA SER A 240 0.01 -0.29 27.53
C SER A 240 -0.23 -0.55 29.01
N PHE A 241 0.48 0.16 29.84
CA PHE A 241 0.32 0.20 31.29
C PHE A 241 -0.28 1.55 31.67
N VAL A 242 -1.45 1.54 32.26
CA VAL A 242 -2.19 2.75 32.67
C VAL A 242 -2.30 2.76 34.18
N GLN A 243 -1.82 3.82 34.78
CA GLN A 243 -1.83 4.03 36.25
C GLN A 243 -2.65 5.26 36.61
N ASP A 244 -3.66 5.08 37.42
CA ASP A 244 -4.35 6.18 38.10
C ASP A 244 -3.47 6.69 39.22
N LEU A 245 -3.19 7.98 39.21
CA LEU A 245 -2.36 8.70 40.18
C LEU A 245 -3.21 9.66 41.02
N SER A 246 -4.51 9.43 41.16
CA SER A 246 -5.44 10.26 41.94
C SER A 246 -5.05 10.36 43.40
N PHE A 247 -4.22 9.44 43.92
CA PHE A 247 -3.64 9.51 45.25
C PHE A 247 -2.62 10.68 45.41
N ILE A 248 -2.05 11.19 44.32
CA ILE A 248 -1.19 12.38 44.31
C ILE A 248 -2.06 13.63 44.17
N THR A 249 -2.90 13.66 43.14
CA THR A 249 -3.89 14.70 42.88
C THR A 249 -5.01 14.14 41.99
N GLU A 250 -6.24 14.51 42.34
CA GLU A 250 -7.43 14.07 41.62
C GLU A 250 -7.35 14.40 40.13
N GLY A 251 -7.66 13.42 39.27
CA GLY A 251 -7.63 13.55 37.81
C GLY A 251 -6.26 13.33 37.17
N LEU A 252 -5.21 13.01 37.95
CA LEU A 252 -3.90 12.68 37.40
C LEU A 252 -3.83 11.21 37.01
N SER A 253 -3.29 10.91 35.85
CA SER A 253 -2.98 9.55 35.38
C SER A 253 -1.71 9.51 34.57
N ALA A 254 -1.07 8.35 34.50
CA ALA A 254 0.10 8.11 33.67
C ALA A 254 -0.14 6.89 32.78
N THR A 255 0.40 6.91 31.57
CA THR A 255 0.35 5.79 30.63
C THR A 255 1.74 5.58 30.06
N ALA A 256 2.23 4.34 30.12
CA ALA A 256 3.40 3.90 29.38
C ALA A 256 2.96 2.88 28.31
N ARG A 257 3.43 3.02 27.07
CA ARG A 257 3.11 2.12 25.96
C ARG A 257 4.37 1.69 25.24
N LEU A 258 4.44 0.39 24.95
CA LEU A 258 5.46 -0.23 24.11
C LEU A 258 4.75 -0.86 22.91
N GLY A 259 5.10 -0.44 21.70
CA GLY A 259 4.62 -1.00 20.45
C GLY A 259 5.76 -1.67 19.68
N PHE A 260 5.47 -2.83 19.13
CA PHE A 260 6.39 -3.56 18.27
C PHE A 260 5.66 -4.03 17.02
N ASP A 261 6.16 -3.60 15.85
CA ASP A 261 5.66 -4.04 14.55
C ASP A 261 6.76 -4.81 13.82
N ASN A 262 6.40 -5.92 13.21
CA ASN A 262 7.26 -6.67 12.32
C ASN A 262 6.47 -7.04 11.06
N GLU A 263 6.95 -6.57 9.93
CA GLU A 263 6.40 -6.86 8.61
C GLU A 263 7.48 -7.58 7.80
N ALA A 264 7.15 -8.75 7.26
CA ALA A 264 8.09 -9.52 6.47
C ALA A 264 7.42 -10.07 5.21
N ARG A 265 8.10 -9.95 4.08
CA ARG A 265 7.65 -10.45 2.78
C ARG A 265 8.72 -11.34 2.17
N TYR A 266 8.32 -12.56 1.84
CA TYR A 266 9.14 -13.59 1.23
C TYR A 266 8.60 -13.92 -0.15
N TRP A 267 9.49 -14.26 -1.07
CA TRP A 267 9.15 -14.75 -2.39
C TRP A 267 9.94 -16.00 -2.71
N GLU A 268 9.24 -17.00 -3.24
CA GLU A 268 9.78 -18.20 -3.85
C GLU A 268 9.43 -18.15 -5.33
N ARG A 269 10.41 -18.41 -6.17
CA ARG A 269 10.25 -18.46 -7.61
C ARG A 269 10.74 -19.80 -8.12
N ASN A 270 9.90 -20.44 -8.89
CA ASN A 270 10.19 -21.70 -9.54
C ASN A 270 9.96 -21.47 -11.02
N GLN A 271 11.04 -21.32 -11.79
CA GLN A 271 11.00 -21.05 -13.21
C GLN A 271 11.16 -22.32 -14.01
N HIS A 272 10.34 -22.48 -15.03
CA HIS A 272 10.42 -23.54 -16.02
C HIS A 272 10.39 -22.95 -17.43
N LYS A 273 11.24 -23.46 -18.33
CA LYS A 273 11.14 -23.19 -19.76
C LYS A 273 10.52 -24.40 -20.42
N TYR A 274 9.42 -24.18 -21.14
CA TYR A 274 8.71 -25.24 -21.83
C TYR A 274 9.20 -25.41 -23.26
N ALA A 275 9.05 -26.64 -23.78
CA ALA A 275 9.42 -26.98 -25.15
C ALA A 275 8.40 -26.44 -26.16
N THR A 276 8.87 -25.72 -27.18
CA THR A 276 8.01 -25.21 -28.27
C THR A 276 8.43 -25.72 -29.62
N GLU A 277 7.44 -25.80 -30.53
CA GLU A 277 7.63 -26.30 -31.88
C GLU A 277 6.75 -25.55 -32.87
N GLN A 278 7.33 -25.23 -34.01
CA GLN A 278 6.60 -24.71 -35.19
C GLN A 278 6.27 -25.85 -36.11
N VAL A 279 5.02 -25.92 -36.53
CA VAL A 279 4.54 -26.90 -37.49
C VAL A 279 4.24 -26.25 -38.83
N THR A 280 4.50 -26.97 -39.93
CA THR A 280 4.19 -26.52 -41.30
C THR A 280 3.69 -27.71 -42.10
N MET A 281 2.52 -27.54 -42.75
CA MET A 281 1.93 -28.55 -43.60
C MET A 281 2.74 -28.73 -44.89
N GLY A 282 3.09 -29.96 -45.22
CA GLY A 282 3.64 -30.32 -46.51
C GLY A 282 2.52 -30.56 -47.55
N TRP A 283 2.58 -29.82 -48.65
CA TRP A 283 1.64 -29.99 -49.76
C TRP A 283 2.28 -30.73 -50.92
N ASP A 284 1.45 -31.32 -51.78
CA ASP A 284 1.85 -31.94 -53.05
C ASP A 284 2.91 -33.05 -52.88
N GLY A 285 2.79 -33.85 -51.82
CA GLY A 285 3.69 -34.96 -51.49
C GLY A 285 4.93 -34.59 -50.68
N ALA A 286 5.08 -33.32 -50.33
CA ALA A 286 6.11 -32.91 -49.37
C ALA A 286 5.75 -33.37 -47.95
N ALA A 287 6.77 -33.71 -47.16
CA ALA A 287 6.59 -34.08 -45.75
C ALA A 287 6.21 -32.88 -44.90
N ASN A 288 5.37 -33.08 -43.88
CA ASN A 288 5.15 -32.10 -42.82
C ASN A 288 6.45 -31.77 -42.10
N SER A 289 6.62 -30.52 -41.71
CA SER A 289 7.81 -30.06 -41.00
C SER A 289 7.47 -29.70 -39.56
N TYR A 290 8.31 -30.18 -38.63
CA TYR A 290 8.25 -29.94 -37.19
C TYR A 290 9.56 -29.33 -36.74
N LYS A 291 9.60 -28.01 -36.63
CA LYS A 291 10.81 -27.27 -36.26
C LYS A 291 10.78 -26.93 -34.78
N LYS A 292 11.68 -27.54 -34.00
CA LYS A 292 11.90 -27.18 -32.62
C LYS A 292 12.40 -25.73 -32.48
N LEU A 293 11.79 -24.94 -31.60
CA LEU A 293 12.18 -23.57 -31.32
C LEU A 293 12.83 -23.43 -29.97
N THR A 294 12.26 -24.07 -28.93
CA THR A 294 12.84 -24.11 -27.58
C THR A 294 12.83 -25.54 -27.04
N GLU A 295 13.77 -25.82 -26.12
CA GLU A 295 13.78 -27.04 -25.34
C GLU A 295 13.37 -26.72 -23.90
N GLU A 296 12.77 -27.71 -23.24
CA GLU A 296 12.39 -27.61 -21.85
C GLU A 296 13.62 -27.63 -20.92
N THR A 297 13.48 -27.04 -19.74
CA THR A 297 14.47 -27.11 -18.67
C THR A 297 13.84 -27.74 -17.43
N ALA A 298 14.67 -28.27 -16.52
CA ALA A 298 14.18 -28.56 -15.18
C ALA A 298 13.68 -27.30 -14.47
N LEU A 299 12.82 -27.48 -13.47
CA LEU A 299 12.33 -26.39 -12.63
C LEU A 299 13.51 -25.78 -11.85
N ASP A 300 13.76 -24.49 -12.03
CA ASP A 300 14.81 -23.74 -11.35
C ASP A 300 14.24 -22.95 -10.17
N PHE A 301 14.73 -23.24 -8.97
CA PHE A 301 14.26 -22.65 -7.73
C PHE A 301 15.13 -21.48 -7.29
N SER A 302 14.49 -20.38 -6.94
CA SER A 302 15.11 -19.27 -6.24
C SER A 302 14.20 -18.70 -5.16
N SER A 303 14.79 -18.24 -4.07
CA SER A 303 14.06 -17.59 -2.99
C SER A 303 14.66 -16.26 -2.62
N SER A 304 13.83 -15.32 -2.18
CA SER A 304 14.29 -14.02 -1.73
C SER A 304 13.43 -13.48 -0.60
N ILE A 305 14.08 -12.80 0.34
CA ILE A 305 13.40 -11.94 1.29
C ILE A 305 13.29 -10.56 0.65
N LYS A 306 12.06 -10.12 0.30
CA LYS A 306 11.85 -8.83 -0.36
C LYS A 306 12.00 -7.68 0.60
N ASP A 307 11.20 -7.69 1.66
CA ASP A 307 11.18 -6.65 2.67
C ASP A 307 11.10 -7.25 4.06
N VAL A 308 11.83 -6.67 5.00
CA VAL A 308 11.61 -6.86 6.43
C VAL A 308 11.68 -5.46 7.06
N VAL A 309 10.55 -5.04 7.62
CA VAL A 309 10.42 -3.77 8.34
C VAL A 309 10.12 -4.07 9.79
N ARG A 310 10.88 -3.48 10.69
CA ARG A 310 10.65 -3.53 12.13
C ARG A 310 10.46 -2.12 12.64
N ARG A 311 9.46 -1.94 13.49
CA ARG A 311 9.21 -0.67 14.17
C ARG A 311 9.09 -0.92 15.66
N LEU A 312 9.78 -0.11 16.43
CA LEU A 312 9.66 -0.02 17.88
C LEU A 312 9.11 1.35 18.23
N THR A 313 8.01 1.38 18.98
CA THR A 313 7.38 2.60 19.47
C THR A 313 7.37 2.59 20.99
N VAL A 314 7.82 3.67 21.61
CA VAL A 314 7.78 3.87 23.07
C VAL A 314 7.07 5.18 23.33
N ASN A 315 6.00 5.15 24.12
CA ASN A 315 5.29 6.35 24.55
C ASN A 315 5.20 6.38 26.09
N ALA A 316 5.42 7.55 26.64
CA ALA A 316 5.15 7.85 28.05
C ALA A 316 4.30 9.12 28.11
N GLN A 317 3.16 9.05 28.79
CA GLN A 317 2.17 10.13 28.80
C GLN A 317 1.69 10.34 30.23
N VAL A 318 1.56 11.61 30.60
CA VAL A 318 0.92 12.04 31.85
C VAL A 318 -0.29 12.89 31.47
N ASN A 319 -1.45 12.55 32.01
CA ASN A 319 -2.70 13.26 31.77
C ASN A 319 -3.20 13.84 33.09
N TYR A 320 -3.74 15.03 33.01
CA TYR A 320 -4.43 15.69 34.10
C TYR A 320 -5.79 16.17 33.62
N ASP A 321 -6.85 15.62 34.18
CA ASP A 321 -8.25 15.96 33.86
C ASP A 321 -8.97 16.35 35.16
N ARG A 322 -9.28 17.63 35.29
CA ARG A 322 -9.92 18.13 36.49
C ARG A 322 -10.94 19.19 36.24
N THR A 323 -12.00 19.15 37.03
CA THR A 323 -13.02 20.19 37.13
C THR A 323 -12.98 20.82 38.48
N TRP A 324 -12.82 22.14 38.56
CA TRP A 324 -12.89 22.91 39.81
C TRP A 324 -14.21 23.69 39.85
N GLY A 325 -15.00 23.41 40.88
CA GLY A 325 -16.34 23.96 41.00
C GLY A 325 -17.21 23.54 39.79
N THR A 326 -18.03 24.45 39.31
CA THR A 326 -18.90 24.22 38.14
C THR A 326 -18.32 24.83 36.86
N ASP A 327 -17.33 25.73 36.99
CA ASP A 327 -16.98 26.71 35.96
C ASP A 327 -15.66 26.39 35.25
N HIS A 328 -14.74 25.69 35.88
CA HIS A 328 -13.39 25.50 35.37
C HIS A 328 -13.12 24.04 35.05
N LYS A 329 -12.81 23.73 33.82
CA LYS A 329 -12.37 22.39 33.37
C LYS A 329 -11.03 22.49 32.68
N LEU A 330 -10.06 21.69 33.09
CA LEU A 330 -8.75 21.58 32.47
C LEU A 330 -8.46 20.14 32.12
N ASN A 331 -8.14 19.90 30.86
CA ASN A 331 -7.55 18.68 30.37
C ASN A 331 -6.14 19.00 29.85
N ALA A 332 -5.12 18.47 30.46
CA ALA A 332 -3.74 18.70 30.06
C ALA A 332 -3.01 17.37 29.88
N THR A 333 -2.12 17.31 28.89
CA THR A 333 -1.34 16.13 28.56
C THR A 333 0.11 16.53 28.28
N VAL A 334 1.05 15.78 28.85
CA VAL A 334 2.46 15.79 28.44
C VAL A 334 2.78 14.40 27.92
N LEU A 335 3.29 14.34 26.70
CA LEU A 335 3.61 13.10 25.99
C LEU A 335 5.08 13.11 25.55
N TYR A 336 5.80 12.05 25.87
CA TYR A 336 7.03 11.65 25.19
C TYR A 336 6.74 10.49 24.26
N SER A 337 7.17 10.58 23.02
CA SER A 337 7.01 9.53 22.00
C SER A 337 8.32 9.30 21.27
N MET A 338 8.73 8.05 21.13
CA MET A 338 9.84 7.63 20.30
C MET A 338 9.36 6.53 19.34
N ASP A 339 9.70 6.66 18.09
CA ASP A 339 9.39 5.69 17.03
C ASP A 339 10.67 5.41 16.23
N LYS A 340 11.09 4.15 16.17
CA LYS A 340 12.26 3.73 15.39
C LYS A 340 11.87 2.64 14.42
N MET A 341 12.04 2.91 13.14
CA MET A 341 11.82 1.97 12.05
C MET A 341 13.14 1.57 11.41
N THR A 342 13.36 0.27 11.24
CA THR A 342 14.49 -0.30 10.51
C THR A 342 13.98 -1.13 9.34
N LYS A 343 14.62 -1.01 8.18
CA LYS A 343 14.33 -1.79 7.00
C LYS A 343 15.54 -2.64 6.64
N ARG A 344 15.32 -3.88 6.22
CA ARG A 344 16.39 -4.79 5.76
C ARG A 344 17.25 -4.13 4.69
N GLY A 345 18.56 -4.30 4.79
CA GLY A 345 19.54 -3.73 3.85
C GLY A 345 19.83 -2.25 4.06
N GLN A 346 19.22 -1.60 5.07
CA GLN A 346 19.50 -0.22 5.44
C GLN A 346 20.22 -0.18 6.78
N ASN A 347 21.45 0.37 6.80
CA ASN A 347 22.19 0.59 8.05
C ASN A 347 21.62 1.77 8.85
N ALA A 348 20.98 2.73 8.17
CA ALA A 348 20.32 3.87 8.79
C ALA A 348 18.82 3.64 8.88
N GLY A 349 18.33 3.44 10.09
CA GLY A 349 16.89 3.45 10.38
C GLY A 349 16.34 4.87 10.42
N ARG A 350 15.01 5.00 10.25
CA ARG A 350 14.28 6.24 10.54
C ARG A 350 13.89 6.23 12.01
N ALA A 351 14.22 7.27 12.73
CA ALA A 351 13.79 7.46 14.11
C ALA A 351 13.19 8.87 14.28
N PHE A 352 12.08 8.92 15.00
CA PHE A 352 11.39 10.14 15.37
C PHE A 352 11.27 10.20 16.89
N MET A 353 11.37 11.38 17.44
CA MET A 353 11.18 11.65 18.86
C MET A 353 10.34 12.90 18.99
N ASP A 354 9.30 12.84 19.81
CA ASP A 354 8.39 13.96 20.06
C ASP A 354 8.23 14.17 21.57
N ILE A 355 8.30 15.41 22.00
CA ILE A 355 7.90 15.87 23.34
C ILE A 355 6.78 16.86 23.12
N VAL A 356 5.58 16.53 23.60
CA VAL A 356 4.37 17.34 23.35
C VAL A 356 3.72 17.71 24.66
N GLY A 357 3.47 19.00 24.86
CA GLY A 357 2.57 19.51 25.88
C GLY A 357 1.31 20.06 25.23
N GLN A 358 0.14 19.67 25.71
CA GLN A 358 -1.13 20.30 25.33
C GLN A 358 -2.01 20.55 26.54
N ALA A 359 -2.84 21.59 26.45
CA ALA A 359 -3.84 21.93 27.43
C ALA A 359 -5.12 22.40 26.74
N HIS A 360 -6.24 21.89 27.21
CA HIS A 360 -7.57 22.34 26.85
C HIS A 360 -8.26 22.86 28.10
N TYR A 361 -8.62 24.14 28.10
CA TYR A 361 -9.26 24.81 29.22
C TYR A 361 -10.64 25.29 28.82
N THR A 362 -11.63 24.99 29.66
CA THR A 362 -13.02 25.43 29.45
C THR A 362 -13.47 26.24 30.68
N TYR A 363 -13.97 27.45 30.42
CA TYR A 363 -14.54 28.30 31.45
C TYR A 363 -16.04 28.47 31.25
N LYS A 364 -16.82 28.15 32.29
CA LYS A 364 -18.30 28.23 32.34
C LYS A 364 -19.01 27.50 31.19
N ASN A 365 -18.39 26.46 30.60
CA ASN A 365 -18.85 25.79 29.39
C ASN A 365 -19.08 26.71 28.18
N ARG A 366 -18.52 27.92 28.18
CA ARG A 366 -18.71 28.96 27.13
C ARG A 366 -17.42 29.30 26.42
N TYR A 367 -16.34 29.48 27.16
CA TYR A 367 -15.05 29.91 26.63
C TYR A 367 -14.12 28.71 26.61
N LEU A 368 -13.58 28.42 25.46
CA LEU A 368 -12.70 27.29 25.19
C LEU A 368 -11.34 27.82 24.76
N LEU A 369 -10.28 27.32 25.37
CA LEU A 369 -8.91 27.68 25.00
C LEU A 369 -8.09 26.41 24.84
N ASP A 370 -7.45 26.28 23.69
CA ASP A 370 -6.54 25.19 23.35
C ASP A 370 -5.12 25.73 23.21
N PHE A 371 -4.18 25.05 23.79
CA PHE A 371 -2.75 25.30 23.61
C PHE A 371 -2.03 24.00 23.37
N ALA A 372 -1.11 23.94 22.39
CA ALA A 372 -0.20 22.83 22.25
C ALA A 372 1.18 23.30 21.77
N LEU A 373 2.21 22.65 22.28
CA LEU A 373 3.60 22.83 21.89
C LEU A 373 4.23 21.48 21.65
N SER A 374 4.75 21.25 20.44
CA SER A 374 5.47 20.05 20.07
C SER A 374 6.93 20.37 19.79
N GLY A 375 7.85 19.71 20.49
CA GLY A 375 9.26 19.63 20.14
C GLY A 375 9.52 18.28 19.49
N SER A 376 9.91 18.25 18.22
CA SER A 376 10.09 17.03 17.45
C SER A 376 11.49 16.92 16.88
N ALA A 377 12.07 15.72 16.91
CA ALA A 377 13.37 15.42 16.32
C ALA A 377 13.26 14.28 15.32
N SER A 378 14.00 14.37 14.22
CA SER A 378 14.06 13.35 13.17
C SER A 378 15.49 12.95 12.85
N SER A 379 15.78 11.64 12.81
CA SER A 379 17.10 11.12 12.37
C SER A 379 17.37 11.30 10.88
N ILE A 380 16.39 11.80 10.12
CA ILE A 380 16.53 12.12 8.69
C ILE A 380 17.34 13.40 8.52
N LEU A 381 17.27 14.31 9.50
CA LEU A 381 18.00 15.58 9.51
C LEU A 381 19.39 15.46 10.12
N ASN A 382 20.24 16.44 9.85
CA ASN A 382 21.57 16.53 10.45
C ASN A 382 21.46 16.53 11.99
N PRO A 383 22.35 15.84 12.72
CA PRO A 383 22.37 15.86 14.19
C PRO A 383 22.22 17.22 14.85
N ASP A 384 22.80 18.26 14.26
CA ASP A 384 22.81 19.62 14.81
C ASP A 384 21.48 20.37 14.57
N ASP A 385 20.72 20.02 13.52
CA ASP A 385 19.50 20.71 13.08
C ASP A 385 18.23 19.87 13.21
N ARG A 386 18.29 18.74 13.93
CA ARG A 386 17.20 17.75 13.94
C ARG A 386 15.99 18.13 14.79
N TRP A 387 16.10 19.13 15.67
CA TRP A 387 14.99 19.57 16.52
C TRP A 387 14.19 20.70 15.89
N GLY A 388 12.87 20.52 15.79
CA GLY A 388 11.92 21.55 15.38
C GLY A 388 10.87 21.80 16.48
N ILE A 389 10.40 23.03 16.60
CA ILE A 389 9.38 23.46 17.57
C ILE A 389 8.12 23.90 16.78
N PHE A 390 6.97 23.35 17.17
CA PHE A 390 5.70 23.53 16.45
C PHE A 390 4.59 23.90 17.44
N PRO A 391 4.34 25.21 17.65
CA PRO A 391 3.28 25.71 18.51
C PRO A 391 1.92 25.68 17.80
N SER A 392 0.84 25.58 18.60
CA SER A 392 -0.52 25.79 18.13
C SER A 392 -1.41 26.34 19.24
N VAL A 393 -2.35 27.20 18.87
CA VAL A 393 -3.32 27.82 19.75
C VAL A 393 -4.69 27.78 19.10
N GLY A 394 -5.75 27.60 19.90
CA GLY A 394 -7.13 27.65 19.47
C GLY A 394 -8.01 28.32 20.50
N ALA A 395 -9.05 29.00 20.06
CA ALA A 395 -10.07 29.58 20.91
C ALA A 395 -11.47 29.23 20.38
N GLY A 396 -12.41 29.05 21.29
CA GLY A 396 -13.80 28.81 20.98
C GLY A 396 -14.72 29.57 21.94
N TRP A 397 -15.83 30.06 21.41
CA TRP A 397 -16.85 30.75 22.18
C TRP A 397 -18.22 30.18 21.84
N ILE A 398 -18.91 29.64 22.87
CA ILE A 398 -20.27 29.12 22.73
C ILE A 398 -21.24 30.26 23.04
N LEU A 399 -21.63 30.97 22.00
CA LEU A 399 -22.50 32.15 22.09
C LEU A 399 -23.89 31.79 22.62
N SER A 400 -24.42 30.60 22.28
CA SER A 400 -25.75 30.14 22.74
C SER A 400 -25.85 29.98 24.27
N GLU A 401 -24.72 29.94 24.97
CA GLU A 401 -24.68 29.90 26.44
C GLU A 401 -24.71 31.30 27.08
N GLU A 402 -24.55 32.36 26.29
CA GLU A 402 -24.69 33.75 26.78
C GLU A 402 -26.15 34.13 26.91
N SER A 403 -26.50 34.85 27.97
CA SER A 403 -27.86 35.24 28.27
C SER A 403 -28.53 36.03 27.13
N ALA A 404 -27.75 36.83 26.37
CA ALA A 404 -28.21 37.61 25.25
C ALA A 404 -28.59 36.81 23.99
N PHE A 405 -28.09 35.56 23.86
CA PHE A 405 -28.30 34.68 22.71
C PHE A 405 -29.14 33.46 23.03
N LYS A 406 -29.64 33.31 24.28
CA LYS A 406 -30.53 32.22 24.64
C LYS A 406 -31.86 32.30 23.92
N ALA A 407 -32.18 31.28 23.15
CA ALA A 407 -33.47 31.12 22.47
C ALA A 407 -33.81 29.62 22.41
N ASP A 408 -35.08 29.25 22.60
CA ASP A 408 -35.54 27.87 22.68
C ASP A 408 -35.26 27.07 21.40
N TRP A 409 -35.19 27.73 20.27
CA TRP A 409 -34.89 27.13 18.97
C TRP A 409 -33.38 26.97 18.70
N LEU A 410 -32.50 27.71 19.41
CA LEU A 410 -31.06 27.74 19.22
C LEU A 410 -30.38 26.81 20.24
N ASN A 411 -30.01 25.60 19.80
CA ASN A 411 -29.38 24.61 20.68
C ASN A 411 -27.88 24.85 20.84
N MET A 412 -27.19 25.27 19.79
CA MET A 412 -25.76 25.60 19.82
C MET A 412 -25.43 26.65 18.77
N LEU A 413 -24.69 27.67 19.17
CA LEU A 413 -23.98 28.57 18.30
C LEU A 413 -22.57 28.74 18.86
N LYS A 414 -21.58 28.19 18.17
CA LYS A 414 -20.17 28.21 18.57
C LYS A 414 -19.33 28.87 17.48
N LEU A 415 -18.54 29.84 17.87
CA LEU A 415 -17.45 30.38 17.05
C LEU A 415 -16.14 29.73 17.47
N ARG A 416 -15.28 29.45 16.51
CA ARG A 416 -13.96 28.89 16.79
C ARG A 416 -12.92 29.44 15.82
N ALA A 417 -11.71 29.62 16.33
CA ALA A 417 -10.55 29.97 15.51
C ALA A 417 -9.31 29.23 16.04
N SER A 418 -8.40 28.87 15.16
CA SER A 418 -7.14 28.26 15.56
C SER A 418 -6.03 28.61 14.58
N TYR A 419 -4.81 28.73 15.12
CA TYR A 419 -3.59 28.88 14.36
C TYR A 419 -2.55 27.90 14.89
N GLY A 420 -1.75 27.31 13.98
CA GLY A 420 -0.67 26.45 14.37
C GLY A 420 0.34 26.21 13.26
N ILE A 421 1.54 25.83 13.67
CA ILE A 421 2.61 25.43 12.77
C ILE A 421 2.74 23.92 12.88
N ALA A 422 2.74 23.22 11.73
CA ALA A 422 3.00 21.80 11.65
C ALA A 422 4.28 21.56 10.83
N GLY A 423 5.20 20.77 11.38
CA GLY A 423 6.43 20.37 10.70
C GLY A 423 6.28 19.05 9.97
N ARG A 424 7.04 18.86 8.89
CA ARG A 424 7.17 17.59 8.18
C ARG A 424 8.62 17.37 7.78
N ALA A 425 9.11 16.14 7.96
CA ALA A 425 10.40 15.68 7.45
C ALA A 425 10.23 14.25 6.93
N ASP A 426 9.61 14.11 5.75
CA ASP A 426 9.42 12.82 5.07
C ASP A 426 10.29 12.79 3.81
N TYR A 427 11.60 12.84 4.04
CA TYR A 427 12.63 12.84 3.01
C TYR A 427 13.31 11.48 2.89
N GLY A 428 14.23 11.37 1.94
CA GLY A 428 15.18 10.25 1.86
C GLY A 428 16.06 10.16 3.11
N VAL A 429 16.49 8.96 3.45
CA VAL A 429 17.37 8.75 4.60
C VAL A 429 18.77 9.33 4.30
N GLN A 430 19.31 10.12 5.24
CA GLN A 430 20.66 10.68 5.18
C GLN A 430 20.93 11.57 3.95
N LEU A 431 19.96 12.37 3.51
CA LEU A 431 20.16 13.33 2.42
C LEU A 431 21.24 14.39 2.75
N PHE A 432 21.47 14.65 4.04
CA PHE A 432 22.54 15.53 4.53
C PHE A 432 23.96 14.96 4.35
N ARG A 433 24.10 13.78 3.70
CA ARG A 433 25.38 13.16 3.36
C ARG A 433 25.47 12.93 1.87
N GLY A 434 26.65 13.19 1.30
CA GLY A 434 26.99 12.76 -0.05
C GLY A 434 27.00 11.23 -0.16
N SER A 435 26.70 10.72 -1.34
CA SER A 435 26.78 9.29 -1.63
C SER A 435 27.61 9.00 -2.86
N TYR A 436 28.27 7.84 -2.84
CA TYR A 436 29.10 7.35 -3.94
C TYR A 436 28.49 6.07 -4.49
N SER A 437 28.61 5.87 -5.80
CA SER A 437 28.16 4.66 -6.50
C SER A 437 29.24 4.22 -7.49
N GLY A 438 29.06 3.03 -8.08
CA GLY A 438 29.93 2.56 -9.16
C GLY A 438 29.98 3.59 -10.30
N GLY A 439 31.18 4.00 -10.67
CA GLY A 439 31.47 4.84 -11.84
C GLY A 439 31.70 4.00 -13.09
N GLY A 440 32.09 4.64 -14.18
CA GLY A 440 32.55 3.96 -15.40
C GLY A 440 33.75 3.07 -15.12
N SER A 441 33.96 2.07 -15.97
CA SER A 441 35.14 1.23 -15.93
C SER A 441 36.26 1.85 -16.76
N TYR A 442 37.47 1.69 -16.30
CA TYR A 442 38.67 2.07 -17.03
C TYR A 442 39.51 0.84 -17.31
N TYR A 443 40.17 0.84 -18.47
CA TYR A 443 40.98 -0.29 -18.92
C TYR A 443 42.44 0.02 -18.73
N PHE A 444 43.18 -0.86 -18.08
CA PHE A 444 44.61 -0.72 -17.83
C PHE A 444 45.38 -1.93 -18.34
N GLY A 445 46.66 -1.67 -18.71
CA GLY A 445 47.63 -2.68 -19.08
C GLY A 445 47.64 -3.05 -20.57
N GLU A 446 48.67 -3.80 -20.99
CA GLU A 446 48.83 -4.30 -22.37
C GLU A 446 47.75 -5.31 -22.72
N THR A 447 47.28 -6.10 -21.74
CA THR A 447 46.06 -6.92 -21.82
C THR A 447 45.00 -6.16 -21.07
N PRO A 448 44.06 -5.44 -21.76
CA PRO A 448 43.13 -4.53 -21.09
C PRO A 448 42.29 -5.22 -20.05
N ALA A 449 42.56 -4.92 -18.77
CA ALA A 449 41.70 -5.34 -17.66
C ALA A 449 40.76 -4.18 -17.26
N SER A 450 39.48 -4.46 -17.20
CA SER A 450 38.46 -3.49 -16.77
C SER A 450 38.50 -3.32 -15.26
N ILE A 451 38.77 -2.12 -14.79
CA ILE A 451 38.68 -1.76 -13.37
C ILE A 451 37.56 -0.78 -13.18
N GLY A 452 36.58 -1.14 -12.34
CA GLY A 452 35.45 -0.28 -12.01
C GLY A 452 35.88 0.91 -11.16
N GLY A 453 35.47 2.09 -11.54
CA GLY A 453 35.65 3.33 -10.77
C GLY A 453 34.51 3.57 -9.78
N MET A 454 34.71 4.56 -8.92
CA MET A 454 33.66 5.14 -8.08
C MET A 454 33.43 6.59 -8.47
N LYS A 455 32.16 7.02 -8.48
CA LYS A 455 31.79 8.42 -8.67
C LYS A 455 30.88 8.89 -7.56
N GLU A 456 30.91 10.16 -7.25
CA GLU A 456 29.92 10.78 -6.42
C GLU A 456 28.58 10.75 -7.15
N SER A 457 27.56 10.15 -6.51
CA SER A 457 26.23 9.95 -7.12
C SER A 457 25.20 10.94 -6.59
N ARG A 458 25.48 11.55 -5.44
CA ARG A 458 24.63 12.57 -4.84
C ARG A 458 25.45 13.46 -3.92
N LEU A 459 25.31 14.76 -4.11
CA LEU A 459 25.82 15.78 -3.19
C LEU A 459 25.01 15.81 -1.89
N ALA A 460 25.64 16.22 -0.80
CA ALA A 460 24.95 16.47 0.46
C ALA A 460 23.97 17.64 0.31
N VAL A 461 22.80 17.52 0.94
CA VAL A 461 21.85 18.64 1.08
C VAL A 461 22.26 19.44 2.31
N ASP A 462 22.80 20.63 2.08
CA ASP A 462 23.14 21.57 3.16
C ASP A 462 21.87 22.28 3.67
N GLY A 463 21.80 22.50 4.99
CA GLY A 463 20.68 23.19 5.62
C GLY A 463 19.35 22.43 5.54
N LEU A 464 19.39 21.11 5.39
CA LEU A 464 18.17 20.28 5.38
C LEU A 464 17.37 20.48 6.65
N THR A 465 16.14 20.96 6.53
CA THR A 465 15.25 21.30 7.64
C THR A 465 13.84 20.76 7.43
N TYR A 466 12.94 21.05 8.37
CA TYR A 466 11.52 20.71 8.27
C TYR A 466 10.79 21.59 7.28
N GLU A 467 9.97 20.98 6.43
CA GLU A 467 8.86 21.71 5.79
C GLU A 467 7.92 22.21 6.89
N LYS A 468 7.50 23.47 6.81
CA LYS A 468 6.59 24.10 7.77
C LYS A 468 5.26 24.45 7.10
N SER A 469 4.18 24.08 7.76
CA SER A 469 2.81 24.41 7.32
C SER A 469 2.17 25.31 8.38
N HIS A 470 1.93 26.56 8.03
CA HIS A 470 1.25 27.56 8.83
C HIS A 470 -0.24 27.48 8.54
N LYS A 471 -1.01 26.96 9.48
CA LYS A 471 -2.43 26.65 9.31
C LYS A 471 -3.29 27.59 10.13
N LEU A 472 -4.18 28.32 9.48
CA LEU A 472 -5.22 29.12 10.10
C LEU A 472 -6.57 28.46 9.77
N ASN A 473 -7.41 28.27 10.77
CA ASN A 473 -8.79 27.83 10.60
C ASN A 473 -9.72 28.71 11.42
N ALA A 474 -10.86 29.09 10.84
CA ALA A 474 -11.96 29.73 11.54
C ALA A 474 -13.26 29.03 11.14
N GLY A 475 -14.16 28.81 12.10
CA GLY A 475 -15.39 28.09 11.84
C GLY A 475 -16.54 28.50 12.76
N ILE A 476 -17.74 28.18 12.29
CA ILE A 476 -19.01 28.37 12.99
C ILE A 476 -19.73 27.04 13.04
N ASP A 477 -20.12 26.61 14.25
CA ASP A 477 -20.99 25.45 14.46
C ASP A 477 -22.34 25.95 14.97
N PHE A 478 -23.40 25.56 14.27
CA PHE A 478 -24.76 25.98 14.52
C PHE A 478 -25.67 24.77 14.61
N VAL A 479 -26.49 24.68 15.69
CA VAL A 479 -27.52 23.66 15.85
C VAL A 479 -28.82 24.32 16.26
N ALA A 480 -29.89 24.04 15.51
CA ALA A 480 -31.22 24.60 15.76
C ALA A 480 -32.30 23.53 15.76
N TRP A 481 -33.36 23.72 16.57
CA TRP A 481 -34.55 22.86 16.69
C TRP A 481 -34.22 21.38 16.96
N ASN A 482 -33.06 21.05 17.46
CA ASN A 482 -32.55 19.67 17.61
C ASN A 482 -32.61 18.83 16.31
N ARG A 483 -32.68 19.50 15.15
CA ARG A 483 -32.84 18.84 13.83
C ARG A 483 -31.87 19.34 12.77
N LEU A 484 -31.55 20.61 12.79
CA LEU A 484 -30.63 21.23 11.83
C LEU A 484 -29.25 21.38 12.46
N SER A 485 -28.23 20.77 11.88
CA SER A 485 -26.84 20.97 12.25
C SER A 485 -26.07 21.48 11.04
N LEU A 486 -25.39 22.61 11.20
CA LEU A 486 -24.58 23.25 10.17
C LEU A 486 -23.22 23.56 10.74
N SER A 487 -22.16 23.17 10.05
CA SER A 487 -20.78 23.54 10.36
C SER A 487 -20.14 24.16 9.11
N VAL A 488 -19.59 25.34 9.27
CA VAL A 488 -18.91 26.07 8.19
C VAL A 488 -17.49 26.36 8.63
N ASP A 489 -16.51 25.96 7.82
CA ASP A 489 -15.08 26.16 8.04
C ASP A 489 -14.45 26.91 6.89
N GLY A 490 -13.63 27.92 7.24
CA GLY A 490 -12.68 28.55 6.35
C GLY A 490 -11.26 28.23 6.82
N TYR A 491 -10.37 27.81 5.93
CA TYR A 491 -8.99 27.52 6.27
C TYR A 491 -7.99 28.11 5.27
N TYR A 492 -6.81 28.43 5.79
CA TYR A 492 -5.67 28.90 5.01
C TYR A 492 -4.43 28.10 5.41
N ASP A 493 -3.69 27.54 4.44
CA ASP A 493 -2.45 26.80 4.64
C ASP A 493 -1.33 27.45 3.81
N HIS A 494 -0.30 27.94 4.49
CA HIS A 494 0.90 28.48 3.88
C HIS A 494 2.08 27.58 4.23
N ARG A 495 2.67 26.92 3.23
CA ARG A 495 3.81 26.01 3.40
C ARG A 495 5.09 26.66 2.93
N THR A 496 6.12 26.53 3.75
CA THR A 496 7.48 27.02 3.49
C THR A 496 8.50 25.90 3.69
N ASP A 497 9.73 26.16 3.27
CA ASP A 497 10.87 25.27 3.44
C ASP A 497 10.63 23.86 2.81
N ILE A 498 9.81 23.80 1.75
CA ILE A 498 9.54 22.53 1.04
C ILE A 498 10.82 22.13 0.31
N LEU A 499 11.20 20.86 0.47
CA LEU A 499 12.33 20.29 -0.27
C LEU A 499 11.94 20.17 -1.75
N VAL A 500 12.68 20.85 -2.60
CA VAL A 500 12.52 20.83 -4.06
C VAL A 500 13.81 20.42 -4.73
N ASP A 501 13.69 19.87 -5.92
CA ASP A 501 14.82 19.50 -6.75
C ASP A 501 15.65 20.75 -7.10
N GLY A 502 16.94 20.66 -6.88
CA GLY A 502 17.91 21.71 -7.20
C GLY A 502 18.34 21.73 -8.66
N ASP A 503 17.70 20.96 -9.54
CA ASP A 503 18.04 20.85 -10.96
C ASP A 503 18.06 22.24 -11.62
N GLY A 504 19.19 22.49 -12.31
CA GLY A 504 19.45 23.79 -12.93
C GLY A 504 20.28 24.77 -12.07
N ALA A 505 20.49 24.49 -10.77
CA ALA A 505 21.37 25.31 -9.92
C ALA A 505 22.86 25.09 -10.19
N LEU A 506 23.23 23.91 -10.72
CA LEU A 506 24.60 23.54 -11.08
C LEU A 506 24.74 23.35 -12.60
N SER A 507 25.89 23.67 -13.12
CA SER A 507 26.23 23.40 -14.52
C SER A 507 26.32 21.88 -14.78
N SER A 508 25.74 21.42 -15.89
CA SER A 508 25.84 20.03 -16.34
C SER A 508 27.31 19.57 -16.59
N VAL A 509 28.23 20.50 -16.72
CA VAL A 509 29.68 20.24 -16.87
C VAL A 509 30.27 19.54 -15.64
N LEU A 510 29.67 19.70 -14.47
CA LEU A 510 30.09 19.03 -13.24
C LEU A 510 29.81 17.52 -13.23
N GLY A 511 28.94 17.01 -14.14
CA GLY A 511 28.62 15.59 -14.26
C GLY A 511 27.87 15.01 -13.08
N ILE A 512 27.29 15.85 -12.21
CA ILE A 512 26.46 15.48 -11.06
C ILE A 512 25.26 16.42 -10.98
N SER A 513 24.10 15.90 -10.56
CA SER A 513 22.91 16.70 -10.31
C SER A 513 23.09 17.61 -9.10
N ALA A 514 22.44 18.78 -9.13
CA ALA A 514 22.40 19.66 -7.96
C ALA A 514 21.71 18.96 -6.77
N PRO A 515 22.12 19.26 -5.52
CA PRO A 515 21.38 18.76 -4.36
C PRO A 515 20.02 19.44 -4.26
N ASP A 516 19.04 18.72 -3.68
CA ASP A 516 17.75 19.32 -3.32
C ASP A 516 17.93 20.49 -2.35
N VAL A 517 16.99 21.42 -2.34
CA VAL A 517 17.04 22.61 -1.48
C VAL A 517 15.69 22.86 -0.79
N ASN A 518 15.70 23.30 0.48
CA ASN A 518 14.50 23.65 1.25
C ASN A 518 14.06 25.11 1.00
N ASN A 519 13.63 25.46 -0.21
CA ASN A 519 13.19 26.81 -0.57
C ASN A 519 11.83 26.87 -1.26
N GLY A 520 11.15 25.73 -1.43
CA GLY A 520 9.83 25.69 -2.03
C GLY A 520 8.76 26.33 -1.15
N ILE A 521 7.83 27.06 -1.76
CA ILE A 521 6.70 27.71 -1.09
C ILE A 521 5.41 27.39 -1.81
N VAL A 522 4.39 26.99 -1.05
CA VAL A 522 3.03 26.75 -1.56
C VAL A 522 2.01 27.48 -0.70
N LYS A 523 1.11 28.20 -1.35
CA LYS A 523 -0.04 28.88 -0.71
C LYS A 523 -1.32 28.25 -1.24
N TRP A 524 -2.15 27.74 -0.34
CA TRP A 524 -3.50 27.29 -0.67
C TRP A 524 -4.48 28.43 -0.41
N LEU A 525 -5.29 28.76 -1.41
CA LEU A 525 -6.38 29.74 -1.25
C LEU A 525 -7.41 29.20 -0.24
N PRO A 526 -8.05 30.07 0.55
CA PRO A 526 -9.07 29.66 1.50
C PRO A 526 -10.21 28.94 0.77
N THR A 527 -10.43 27.70 1.16
CA THR A 527 -11.55 26.88 0.71
C THR A 527 -12.49 26.69 1.90
N GLY A 528 -13.78 26.86 1.73
CA GLY A 528 -14.78 26.64 2.76
C GLY A 528 -15.40 25.25 2.62
N THR A 529 -15.65 24.59 3.75
CA THR A 529 -16.45 23.35 3.81
C THR A 529 -17.74 23.63 4.55
N ILE A 530 -18.87 23.27 3.97
CA ILE A 530 -20.20 23.33 4.60
C ILE A 530 -20.63 21.87 4.85
N ARG A 531 -20.97 21.53 6.08
CA ARG A 531 -21.46 20.22 6.49
C ARG A 531 -22.76 20.33 7.25
#